data_aadbf213e5459411dafdba8fadd6171d
#
_entry.id   aadbf213e5459411dafdba8fadd6171d
#
_cell.length_a   1.000
_cell.length_b   1.000
_cell.length_c   1.000
_cell.angle_alpha   90.00
_cell.angle_beta   90.00
_cell.angle_gamma   90.00
#
_symmetry.space_group_name_H-M   'P 1'
#
loop_
_entity.id
_entity.type
_entity.pdbx_description
1 polymer ?
#
loop_
_entity_poly.entity_id
_entity_poly.type
_entity_poly.pdbx_seq_one_letter_code
_entity_poly.pdbx_strand_id
1 'polypeptide(L)'
;MIASSIENIAVEIRHLQRTEVLEAEEFFSKGQKGSSAMPHKRNPVLTENLTGLSRLVRMSVMPAMENVALWHERDISHSSVERGIGPDTTVHLDFALHRLAGVIENLVVYPEKLSLIHI
;
A
#
# COMPACT_ATOMS: atom_id res chain seq x y z
N MET A 1 -8.20 -9.04 -3.59
CA MET A 1 -7.41 -9.83 -2.62
C MET A 1 -5.98 -9.33 -2.49
N ILE A 2 -5.19 -9.26 -3.58
CA ILE A 2 -3.79 -8.80 -3.54
C ILE A 2 -3.66 -7.43 -2.88
N ALA A 3 -4.51 -6.47 -3.26
CA ALA A 3 -4.49 -5.12 -2.68
C ALA A 3 -4.72 -5.12 -1.17
N SER A 4 -5.63 -5.96 -0.69
CA SER A 4 -5.89 -6.07 0.74
C SER A 4 -4.71 -6.67 1.50
N SER A 5 -3.97 -7.59 0.87
CA SER A 5 -2.75 -8.15 1.44
C SER A 5 -1.65 -7.10 1.52
N ILE A 6 -1.51 -6.27 0.48
CA ILE A 6 -0.55 -5.15 0.48
C ILE A 6 -0.89 -4.19 1.62
N GLU A 7 -2.15 -3.84 1.77
CA GLU A 7 -2.59 -2.93 2.84
C GLU A 7 -2.30 -3.52 4.21
N ASN A 8 -2.56 -4.81 4.40
CA ASN A 8 -2.30 -5.49 5.67
C ASN A 8 -0.83 -5.37 6.07
N ILE A 9 0.08 -5.66 5.14
CA ILE A 9 1.51 -5.56 5.39
C ILE A 9 1.92 -4.11 5.65
N ALA A 10 1.42 -3.17 4.83
CA ALA A 10 1.76 -1.76 4.97
C ALA A 10 1.30 -1.20 6.30
N VAL A 11 0.08 -1.51 6.73
CA VAL A 11 -0.45 -1.05 8.01
C VAL A 11 0.36 -1.63 9.17
N GLU A 12 0.78 -2.90 9.09
CA GLU A 12 1.61 -3.51 10.12
C GLU A 12 2.94 -2.78 10.26
N ILE A 13 3.61 -2.45 9.15
CA ILE A 13 4.87 -1.71 9.19
C ILE A 13 4.65 -0.33 9.81
N ARG A 14 3.54 0.33 9.48
CA ARG A 14 3.21 1.63 10.08
C ARG A 14 3.04 1.52 11.60
N HIS A 15 2.42 0.45 12.09
CA HIS A 15 2.31 0.20 13.52
C HIS A 15 3.66 -0.02 14.17
N LEU A 16 4.52 -0.81 13.55
CA LEU A 16 5.85 -1.12 14.09
C LEU A 16 6.77 0.10 14.12
N GLN A 17 6.54 1.06 13.24
CA GLN A 17 7.36 2.28 13.15
C GLN A 17 6.96 3.37 14.15
N ARG A 18 5.85 3.22 14.86
CA ARG A 18 5.44 4.21 15.85
C ARG A 18 6.54 4.38 16.90
N THR A 19 6.76 5.63 17.32
CA THR A 19 7.84 5.99 18.25
C THR A 19 7.85 5.13 19.52
N GLU A 20 6.68 4.87 20.08
CA GLU A 20 6.52 4.08 21.30
C GLU A 20 6.71 2.59 21.09
N VAL A 21 6.67 2.12 19.87
CA VAL A 21 6.89 0.71 19.51
C VAL A 21 8.28 0.51 18.94
N LEU A 22 8.54 1.14 17.82
CA LEU A 22 9.82 1.18 17.07
C LEU A 22 10.53 -0.19 17.00
N GLU A 23 9.81 -1.19 16.53
CA GLU A 23 10.37 -2.52 16.30
C GLU A 23 10.94 -2.68 14.89
N ALA A 24 10.41 -1.92 13.95
CA ALA A 24 10.88 -1.85 12.58
C ALA A 24 10.53 -0.48 11.99
N GLU A 25 11.26 -0.07 10.98
CA GLU A 25 10.95 1.17 10.27
C GLU A 25 11.42 1.09 8.81
N GLU A 26 10.78 1.92 7.97
CA GLU A 26 11.25 2.12 6.60
C GLU A 26 12.64 2.72 6.60
N PHE A 27 13.44 2.37 5.60
CA PHE A 27 14.75 2.98 5.41
C PHE A 27 14.60 4.49 5.19
N PHE A 28 15.31 5.26 6.02
CA PHE A 28 15.31 6.71 5.93
C PHE A 28 16.68 7.14 5.39
N SER A 29 16.74 7.59 4.14
CA SER A 29 18.00 7.95 3.51
C SER A 29 18.61 9.20 4.15
N LYS A 30 19.95 9.22 4.19
CA LYS A 30 20.71 10.37 4.67
C LYS A 30 20.35 11.59 3.83
N GLY A 31 19.94 12.67 4.49
CA GLY A 31 19.50 13.89 3.81
C GLY A 31 17.99 13.95 3.53
N GLN A 32 17.26 12.85 3.72
CA GLN A 32 15.82 12.87 3.63
C GLN A 32 15.27 13.66 4.79
N LYS A 33 14.27 14.51 4.53
CA LYS A 33 13.66 15.35 5.56
C LYS A 33 12.29 14.83 5.94
N GLY A 34 11.91 15.02 7.21
CA GLY A 34 10.55 14.82 7.66
C GLY A 34 9.65 15.97 7.18
N SER A 35 8.66 16.35 7.97
CA SER A 35 7.83 17.50 7.63
C SER A 35 8.62 18.79 7.81
N SER A 36 8.14 19.89 7.19
CA SER A 36 8.77 21.21 7.37
C SER A 36 8.76 21.69 8.82
N ALA A 37 7.76 21.24 9.60
CA ALA A 37 7.64 21.59 11.02
C ALA A 37 8.50 20.69 11.93
N MET A 38 8.76 19.46 11.51
CA MET A 38 9.52 18.48 12.29
C MET A 38 10.49 17.73 11.38
N PRO A 39 11.63 18.34 11.01
CA PRO A 39 12.55 17.73 10.04
C PRO A 39 13.21 16.43 10.53
N HIS A 40 13.17 16.14 11.82
CA HIS A 40 13.71 14.89 12.38
C HIS A 40 12.71 13.74 12.41
N LYS A 41 11.44 14.04 12.13
CA LYS A 41 10.39 13.04 12.17
C LYS A 41 10.50 12.09 11.00
N ARG A 42 10.62 10.80 11.30
CA ARG A 42 10.69 9.73 10.30
C ARG A 42 9.30 9.14 10.12
N ASN A 43 8.57 9.64 9.13
CA ASN A 43 7.24 9.15 8.82
C ASN A 43 7.31 7.94 7.89
N PRO A 44 6.40 6.95 8.04
CA PRO A 44 6.33 5.81 7.14
C PRO A 44 5.65 6.20 5.82
N VAL A 45 6.30 7.09 5.06
CA VAL A 45 5.73 7.71 3.85
C VAL A 45 5.41 6.68 2.78
N LEU A 46 6.28 5.70 2.58
CA LEU A 46 6.07 4.69 1.54
C LEU A 46 4.90 3.78 1.87
N THR A 47 4.80 3.32 3.11
CA THR A 47 3.69 2.46 3.53
C THR A 47 2.38 3.23 3.65
N GLU A 48 2.42 4.52 3.98
CA GLU A 48 1.25 5.38 3.91
C GLU A 48 0.71 5.46 2.48
N ASN A 49 1.61 5.66 1.51
CA ASN A 49 1.26 5.67 0.10
C ASN A 49 0.69 4.32 -0.35
N LEU A 50 1.29 3.21 0.08
CA LEU A 50 0.82 1.86 -0.24
C LEU A 50 -0.59 1.61 0.30
N THR A 51 -0.88 2.09 1.50
CA THR A 51 -2.21 1.99 2.09
C THR A 51 -3.24 2.69 1.20
N GLY A 52 -2.91 3.89 0.72
CA GLY A 52 -3.77 4.64 -0.18
C GLY A 52 -3.96 3.97 -1.54
N LEU A 53 -2.87 3.50 -2.14
CA LEU A 53 -2.92 2.81 -3.44
C LEU A 53 -3.77 1.55 -3.38
N SER A 54 -3.71 0.82 -2.27
CA SER A 54 -4.53 -0.37 -2.07
C SER A 54 -6.02 -0.05 -2.13
N ARG A 55 -6.41 1.10 -1.61
CA ARG A 55 -7.80 1.56 -1.66
C ARG A 55 -8.21 1.87 -3.09
N LEU A 56 -7.34 2.49 -3.88
CA LEU A 56 -7.62 2.78 -5.29
C LEU A 56 -7.81 1.50 -6.10
N VAL A 57 -6.97 0.50 -5.86
CA VAL A 57 -7.10 -0.79 -6.54
C VAL A 57 -8.43 -1.47 -6.19
N ARG A 58 -8.79 -1.50 -4.90
CA ARG A 58 -10.05 -2.12 -4.49
C ARG A 58 -11.28 -1.41 -5.02
N MET A 59 -11.19 -0.12 -5.28
CA MET A 59 -12.29 0.66 -5.83
C MET A 59 -12.79 0.09 -7.16
N SER A 60 -11.94 -0.57 -7.92
CA SER A 60 -12.28 -1.14 -9.22
C SER A 60 -13.20 -2.37 -9.12
N VAL A 61 -13.37 -2.93 -7.92
CA VAL A 61 -14.21 -4.12 -7.72
C VAL A 61 -15.68 -3.84 -8.05
N MET A 62 -16.20 -2.71 -7.61
CA MET A 62 -17.60 -2.36 -7.81
C MET A 62 -17.97 -2.30 -9.30
N PRO A 63 -17.30 -1.49 -10.13
CA PRO A 63 -17.63 -1.46 -11.55
C PRO A 63 -17.35 -2.80 -12.26
N ALA A 64 -16.38 -3.58 -11.79
CA ALA A 64 -16.14 -4.89 -12.35
C ALA A 64 -17.30 -5.86 -12.05
N MET A 65 -17.85 -5.80 -10.85
CA MET A 65 -19.02 -6.62 -10.49
C MET A 65 -20.27 -6.21 -11.27
N GLU A 66 -20.37 -4.95 -11.62
CA GLU A 66 -21.49 -4.45 -12.42
C GLU A 66 -21.49 -5.00 -13.86
N ASN A 67 -20.36 -5.53 -14.31
CA ASN A 67 -20.26 -6.18 -15.62
C ASN A 67 -21.05 -7.49 -15.71
N VAL A 68 -21.53 -8.01 -14.59
CA VAL A 68 -22.38 -9.19 -14.56
C VAL A 68 -23.73 -8.92 -15.21
N ALA A 69 -24.26 -7.70 -15.04
CA ALA A 69 -25.54 -7.31 -15.67
C ALA A 69 -25.34 -7.10 -17.16
N LEU A 70 -26.20 -7.71 -17.95
CA LEU A 70 -26.15 -7.64 -19.41
C LEU A 70 -27.42 -7.00 -19.96
N TRP A 71 -27.27 -6.28 -21.06
CA TRP A 71 -28.40 -5.84 -21.87
C TRP A 71 -28.53 -6.83 -23.00
N HIS A 72 -29.60 -7.65 -22.97
CA HIS A 72 -29.72 -8.83 -23.80
C HIS A 72 -28.57 -9.81 -23.51
N GLU A 73 -27.90 -10.29 -24.54
CA GLU A 73 -26.79 -11.23 -24.40
C GLU A 73 -25.46 -10.55 -24.14
N ARG A 74 -25.42 -9.21 -24.28
CA ARG A 74 -24.17 -8.46 -24.26
C ARG A 74 -24.44 -6.99 -23.98
N ASP A 75 -23.51 -6.32 -23.34
CA ASP A 75 -23.61 -4.89 -23.07
C ASP A 75 -22.29 -4.20 -23.35
N ILE A 76 -22.31 -3.34 -24.39
CA ILE A 76 -21.11 -2.62 -24.82
C ILE A 76 -20.70 -1.53 -23.82
N SER A 77 -21.57 -1.16 -22.88
CA SER A 77 -21.21 -0.19 -21.84
C SER A 77 -20.08 -0.70 -20.97
N HIS A 78 -19.92 -2.01 -20.84
CA HIS A 78 -18.81 -2.62 -20.09
C HIS A 78 -17.46 -2.20 -20.68
N SER A 79 -17.37 -2.04 -22.00
CA SER A 79 -16.15 -1.64 -22.66
C SER A 79 -15.65 -0.28 -22.18
N SER A 80 -16.57 0.68 -21.99
CA SER A 80 -16.21 2.02 -21.51
C SER A 80 -15.60 1.97 -20.10
N VAL A 81 -16.13 1.09 -19.25
CA VAL A 81 -15.65 0.92 -17.87
C VAL A 81 -14.32 0.19 -17.86
N GLU A 82 -14.21 -0.91 -18.59
CA GLU A 82 -13.01 -1.76 -18.61
C GLU A 82 -11.78 -1.03 -19.16
N ARG A 83 -11.97 -0.09 -20.07
CA ARG A 83 -10.88 0.73 -20.59
C ARG A 83 -10.26 1.62 -19.51
N GLY A 84 -11.03 1.95 -18.47
CA GLY A 84 -10.54 2.72 -17.33
C GLY A 84 -9.99 1.82 -16.25
N ILE A 85 -10.83 0.92 -15.71
CA ILE A 85 -10.45 0.13 -14.55
C ILE A 85 -9.33 -0.88 -14.84
N GLY A 86 -9.28 -1.44 -16.05
CA GLY A 86 -8.25 -2.41 -16.41
C GLY A 86 -6.85 -1.81 -16.32
N PRO A 87 -6.54 -0.80 -17.14
CA PRO A 87 -5.22 -0.16 -17.11
C PRO A 87 -4.90 0.48 -15.76
N ASP A 88 -5.81 1.24 -15.17
CA ASP A 88 -5.55 1.93 -13.90
C ASP A 88 -5.26 0.96 -12.76
N THR A 89 -6.05 -0.12 -12.68
CA THR A 89 -5.86 -1.11 -11.64
C THR A 89 -4.52 -1.82 -11.77
N THR A 90 -4.16 -2.24 -12.97
CA THR A 90 -2.91 -2.96 -13.20
C THR A 90 -1.69 -2.08 -13.00
N VAL A 91 -1.74 -0.82 -13.44
CA VAL A 91 -0.65 0.14 -13.25
C VAL A 91 -0.44 0.42 -11.77
N HIS A 92 -1.50 0.70 -11.03
CA HIS A 92 -1.41 0.98 -9.59
C HIS A 92 -0.93 -0.25 -8.83
N LEU A 93 -1.41 -1.43 -9.19
CA LEU A 93 -1.01 -2.67 -8.51
C LEU A 93 0.45 -3.01 -8.77
N ASP A 94 0.92 -2.87 -10.02
CA ASP A 94 2.31 -3.12 -10.38
C ASP A 94 3.24 -2.18 -9.62
N PHE A 95 2.90 -0.89 -9.61
CA PHE A 95 3.66 0.11 -8.86
C PHE A 95 3.68 -0.20 -7.36
N ALA A 96 2.54 -0.56 -6.80
CA ALA A 96 2.43 -0.86 -5.37
C ALA A 96 3.27 -2.09 -4.99
N LEU A 97 3.24 -3.14 -5.79
CA LEU A 97 4.04 -4.34 -5.54
C LEU A 97 5.53 -4.05 -5.62
N HIS A 98 5.94 -3.27 -6.60
CA HIS A 98 7.35 -2.88 -6.74
C HIS A 98 7.81 -2.05 -5.53
N ARG A 99 7.00 -1.09 -5.10
CA ARG A 99 7.32 -0.26 -3.94
C ARG A 99 7.36 -1.08 -2.65
N LEU A 100 6.40 -1.98 -2.47
CA LEU A 100 6.36 -2.85 -1.29
C LEU A 100 7.62 -3.72 -1.21
N ALA A 101 8.03 -4.29 -2.35
CA ALA A 101 9.26 -5.09 -2.41
C ALA A 101 10.47 -4.27 -1.94
N GLY A 102 10.58 -3.02 -2.40
CA GLY A 102 11.65 -2.13 -1.97
C GLY A 102 11.60 -1.79 -0.49
N VAL A 103 10.41 -1.57 0.05
CA VAL A 103 10.24 -1.31 1.49
C VAL A 103 10.72 -2.49 2.32
N ILE A 104 10.33 -3.70 1.95
CA ILE A 104 10.72 -4.90 2.67
C ILE A 104 12.22 -5.17 2.56
N GLU A 105 12.77 -4.99 1.37
CA GLU A 105 14.20 -5.20 1.11
C GLU A 105 15.09 -4.31 1.97
N ASN A 106 14.65 -3.08 2.21
CA ASN A 106 15.42 -2.07 2.93
C ASN A 106 14.92 -1.83 4.37
N LEU A 107 14.01 -2.66 4.84
CA LEU A 107 13.41 -2.50 6.16
C LEU A 107 14.47 -2.58 7.25
N VAL A 108 14.44 -1.61 8.17
CA VAL A 108 15.31 -1.59 9.35
C VAL A 108 14.56 -2.25 10.50
N VAL A 109 15.17 -3.28 11.08
CA VAL A 109 14.55 -4.04 12.17
C VAL A 109 15.38 -3.86 13.44
N TYR A 110 14.70 -3.72 14.57
CA TYR A 110 15.33 -3.60 15.88
C TYR A 110 15.08 -4.86 16.71
N PRO A 111 15.94 -5.89 16.58
CA PRO A 111 15.70 -7.19 17.21
C PRO A 111 15.54 -7.14 18.71
N GLU A 112 16.27 -6.27 19.40
CA GLU A 112 16.18 -6.13 20.84
C GLU A 112 14.80 -5.67 21.32
N LYS A 113 14.12 -4.84 20.55
CA LYS A 113 12.77 -4.41 20.89
C LYS A 113 11.74 -5.48 20.61
N LEU A 114 11.92 -6.22 19.51
CA LEU A 114 11.07 -7.35 19.18
C LEU A 114 11.17 -8.45 20.24
N SER A 115 12.37 -8.71 20.75
CA SER A 115 12.59 -9.76 21.73
C SER A 115 11.92 -9.47 23.08
N LEU A 116 11.75 -8.21 23.44
CA LEU A 116 11.09 -7.81 24.68
C LEU A 116 9.62 -8.22 24.74
N ILE A 117 8.97 -8.36 23.59
CA ILE A 117 7.57 -8.75 23.51
C ILE A 117 7.39 -10.24 23.84
N HIS A 118 8.42 -11.04 23.63
CA HIS A 118 8.36 -12.48 23.81
C HIS A 118 8.88 -12.95 25.18
N ILE A 119 9.25 -11.99 26.00
CA ILE A 119 9.64 -12.24 27.38
C ILE A 119 8.48 -11.96 28.32
#